data_3b23e4cb4dfa7ce17dd1d89606f22800
#
_entry.id   3b23e4cb4dfa7ce17dd1d89606f22800
#
_cell.length_a   1.000
_cell.length_b   1.000
_cell.length_c   1.000
_cell.angle_alpha   90.00
_cell.angle_beta   90.00
_cell.angle_gamma   90.00
#
_symmetry.space_group_name_H-M   'P 1'
#
loop_
_entity.id
_entity.type
_entity.pdbx_description
1 polymer ?
#
loop_
_entity_poly.entity_id
_entity_poly.type
_entity_poly.pdbx_seq_one_letter_code
_entity_poly.pdbx_strand_id
1 'polypeptide(L)'
;LMNNDAIIIFVTSHENLVYEAFRFRPLGYIVKDRFDREFTRMMVKIVDKLIKMRQVIELGGEKFYVDRVVSIATQKRKICVKSLKGEILLADSYSKHVAELEKYGFVQSSKGVLINMKYIKCIDEDNDVFVMYNNERVPISRRRKKDVIEEYRKFMFDNNR
;
A
#
# COMPACT_ATOMS: atom_id res chain seq x y z
N LEU A 1 -19.59 9.08 -2.58
CA LEU A 1 -18.42 8.92 -1.72
C LEU A 1 -18.19 7.43 -1.52
N MET A 2 -17.31 6.83 -2.33
CA MET A 2 -16.90 5.44 -2.12
C MET A 2 -16.06 5.41 -0.84
N ASN A 3 -16.52 4.65 0.16
CA ASN A 3 -15.72 4.40 1.37
C ASN A 3 -14.60 3.42 1.00
N ASN A 4 -13.42 3.96 0.70
CA ASN A 4 -12.25 3.17 0.29
C ASN A 4 -11.70 2.26 1.41
N ASP A 5 -12.20 2.41 2.63
CA ASP A 5 -11.80 1.63 3.81
C ASP A 5 -12.72 0.42 4.07
N ALA A 6 -13.76 0.24 3.26
CA ALA A 6 -14.69 -0.88 3.43
C ALA A 6 -14.04 -2.21 3.08
N ILE A 7 -14.16 -3.19 3.97
CA ILE A 7 -13.79 -4.57 3.71
C ILE A 7 -15.03 -5.27 3.14
N ILE A 8 -14.96 -5.64 1.87
CA ILE A 8 -16.04 -6.32 1.17
C ILE A 8 -15.75 -7.81 1.11
N ILE A 9 -16.70 -8.63 1.52
CA ILE A 9 -16.67 -10.07 1.41
C ILE A 9 -17.97 -10.51 0.73
N PHE A 10 -17.86 -11.31 -0.31
CA PHE A 10 -19.03 -11.91 -0.96
C PHE A 10 -19.30 -13.28 -0.37
N VAL A 11 -20.56 -13.54 -0.02
CA VAL A 11 -21.02 -14.85 0.43
C VAL A 11 -22.16 -15.27 -0.51
N THR A 12 -22.00 -16.41 -1.21
CA THR A 12 -22.97 -16.86 -2.22
C THR A 12 -23.03 -18.38 -2.32
N SER A 13 -24.15 -18.88 -2.84
CA SER A 13 -24.31 -20.27 -3.25
C SER A 13 -23.85 -20.51 -4.71
N HIS A 14 -23.54 -19.46 -5.46
CA HIS A 14 -23.26 -19.52 -6.90
C HIS A 14 -21.78 -19.26 -7.17
N GLU A 15 -21.01 -20.31 -7.45
CA GLU A 15 -19.58 -20.20 -7.75
C GLU A 15 -19.29 -19.43 -9.05
N ASN A 16 -20.18 -19.46 -10.01
CA ASN A 16 -20.03 -18.80 -11.31
C ASN A 16 -20.07 -17.26 -11.23
N LEU A 17 -20.60 -16.68 -10.15
CA LEU A 17 -20.66 -15.24 -9.96
C LEU A 17 -19.35 -14.61 -9.40
N VAL A 18 -18.34 -15.43 -9.11
CA VAL A 18 -17.04 -14.96 -8.61
C VAL A 18 -16.43 -13.91 -9.54
N TYR A 19 -16.48 -14.14 -10.84
CA TYR A 19 -15.88 -13.22 -11.82
C TYR A 19 -16.54 -11.83 -11.83
N GLU A 20 -17.85 -11.76 -11.62
CA GLU A 20 -18.56 -10.47 -11.54
C GLU A 20 -18.21 -9.71 -10.25
N ALA A 21 -17.93 -10.43 -9.17
CA ALA A 21 -17.54 -9.84 -7.89
C ALA A 21 -16.17 -9.17 -7.93
N PHE A 22 -15.24 -9.60 -8.79
CA PHE A 22 -13.89 -9.03 -8.86
C PHE A 22 -13.85 -7.54 -9.16
N ARG A 23 -14.82 -7.00 -9.90
CA ARG A 23 -14.91 -5.56 -10.18
C ARG A 23 -15.05 -4.70 -8.91
N PHE A 24 -15.56 -5.28 -7.83
CA PHE A 24 -15.72 -4.61 -6.54
C PHE A 24 -14.49 -4.74 -5.63
N ARG A 25 -13.43 -5.42 -6.08
CA ARG A 25 -12.18 -5.68 -5.33
C ARG A 25 -12.46 -6.20 -3.92
N PRO A 26 -13.20 -7.29 -3.76
CA PRO A 26 -13.47 -7.85 -2.44
C PRO A 26 -12.19 -8.37 -1.79
N LEU A 27 -12.15 -8.37 -0.45
CA LEU A 27 -11.10 -9.04 0.30
C LEU A 27 -11.16 -10.55 0.07
N GLY A 28 -12.34 -11.08 -0.17
CA GLY A 28 -12.51 -12.47 -0.45
C GLY A 28 -13.95 -12.85 -0.79
N TYR A 29 -14.10 -14.14 -1.03
CA TYR A 29 -15.30 -14.78 -1.51
C TYR A 29 -15.51 -16.06 -0.72
N ILE A 30 -16.73 -16.31 -0.26
CA ILE A 30 -17.11 -17.49 0.51
C ILE A 30 -18.27 -18.19 -0.20
N VAL A 31 -18.07 -19.46 -0.54
CA VAL A 31 -19.15 -20.32 -1.03
C VAL A 31 -19.92 -20.88 0.16
N LYS A 32 -21.26 -20.77 0.16
CA LYS A 32 -22.09 -21.14 1.32
C LYS A 32 -21.90 -22.61 1.72
N ASP A 33 -21.71 -23.50 0.79
CA ASP A 33 -21.54 -24.95 1.04
C ASP A 33 -20.22 -25.29 1.78
N ARG A 34 -19.26 -24.35 1.80
CA ARG A 34 -17.98 -24.44 2.49
C ARG A 34 -17.78 -23.34 3.54
N PHE A 35 -18.91 -22.78 4.01
CA PHE A 35 -18.91 -21.56 4.84
C PHE A 35 -17.98 -21.68 6.06
N ASP A 36 -18.11 -22.69 6.87
CA ASP A 36 -17.36 -22.82 8.13
C ASP A 36 -15.85 -22.84 7.91
N ARG A 37 -15.40 -23.58 6.90
CA ARG A 37 -13.98 -23.71 6.56
C ARG A 37 -13.40 -22.42 5.95
N GLU A 38 -14.14 -21.80 5.02
CA GLU A 38 -13.71 -20.62 4.30
C GLU A 38 -13.84 -19.36 5.17
N PHE A 39 -14.86 -19.29 6.03
CA PHE A 39 -15.06 -18.20 6.96
C PHE A 39 -13.90 -18.06 7.94
N THR A 40 -13.43 -19.16 8.55
CA THR A 40 -12.28 -19.11 9.47
C THR A 40 -11.05 -18.56 8.78
N ARG A 41 -10.74 -19.02 7.57
CA ARG A 41 -9.62 -18.49 6.78
C ARG A 41 -9.78 -17.00 6.44
N MET A 42 -11.01 -16.58 6.14
CA MET A 42 -11.32 -15.20 5.83
C MET A 42 -11.17 -14.29 7.05
N MET A 43 -11.59 -14.76 8.24
CA MET A 43 -11.42 -14.01 9.49
C MET A 43 -9.96 -13.72 9.80
N VAL A 44 -9.05 -14.66 9.56
CA VAL A 44 -7.61 -14.42 9.69
C VAL A 44 -7.16 -13.29 8.77
N LYS A 45 -7.55 -13.32 7.48
CA LYS A 45 -7.23 -12.24 6.53
C LYS A 45 -7.80 -10.88 6.94
N ILE A 46 -9.01 -10.85 7.50
CA ILE A 46 -9.64 -9.61 8.01
C ILE A 46 -8.83 -9.06 9.17
N VAL A 47 -8.50 -9.90 10.16
CA VAL A 47 -7.73 -9.48 11.33
C VAL A 47 -6.37 -8.93 10.92
N ASP A 48 -5.63 -9.61 10.05
CA ASP A 48 -4.35 -9.15 9.53
C ASP A 48 -4.48 -7.79 8.82
N LYS A 49 -5.52 -7.62 8.00
CA LYS A 49 -5.77 -6.35 7.32
C LYS A 49 -6.10 -5.23 8.31
N LEU A 50 -6.94 -5.49 9.32
CA LEU A 50 -7.29 -4.52 10.35
C LEU A 50 -6.07 -4.12 11.19
N ILE A 51 -5.20 -5.07 11.53
CA ILE A 51 -3.95 -4.80 12.26
C ILE A 51 -3.05 -3.88 11.41
N LYS A 52 -2.86 -4.20 10.13
CA LYS A 52 -2.06 -3.38 9.20
C LYS A 52 -2.64 -1.97 9.03
N MET A 53 -3.96 -1.82 8.95
CA MET A 53 -4.63 -0.51 8.84
C MET A 53 -4.53 0.35 10.11
N ARG A 54 -4.27 -0.25 11.27
CA ARG A 54 -4.15 0.46 12.55
C ARG A 54 -2.72 0.81 12.94
N GLN A 55 -1.75 0.44 12.13
CA GLN A 55 -0.36 0.80 12.41
C GLN A 55 -0.15 2.30 12.28
N VAL A 56 0.47 2.87 13.30
CA VAL A 56 0.72 4.30 13.41
C VAL A 56 2.23 4.52 13.45
N ILE A 57 2.71 5.49 12.69
CA ILE A 57 4.08 5.99 12.77
C ILE A 57 4.07 7.45 13.22
N GLU A 58 5.07 7.83 14.00
CA GLU A 58 5.29 9.21 14.38
C GLU A 58 6.37 9.84 13.50
N LEU A 59 6.03 10.93 12.85
CA LEU A 59 6.90 11.70 11.96
C LEU A 59 6.89 13.16 12.39
N GLY A 60 8.02 13.68 12.84
CA GLY A 60 8.14 15.08 13.28
C GLY A 60 7.19 15.47 14.41
N GLY A 61 6.84 14.55 15.30
CA GLY A 61 5.89 14.76 16.40
C GLY A 61 4.42 14.57 16.03
N GLU A 62 4.11 14.32 14.77
CA GLU A 62 2.76 14.05 14.28
C GLU A 62 2.53 12.56 14.04
N LYS A 63 1.31 12.07 14.35
CA LYS A 63 0.94 10.67 14.18
C LYS A 63 0.19 10.41 12.88
N PHE A 64 0.67 9.44 12.11
CA PHE A 64 0.07 9.02 10.84
C PHE A 64 -0.29 7.56 10.84
N TYR A 65 -1.46 7.22 10.31
CA TYR A 65 -1.75 5.85 9.94
C TYR A 65 -0.88 5.47 8.73
N VAL A 66 -0.07 4.43 8.86
CA VAL A 66 0.92 4.01 7.84
C VAL A 66 0.25 3.75 6.49
N ASP A 67 -0.91 3.11 6.53
CA ASP A 67 -1.68 2.78 5.32
C ASP A 67 -2.26 4.00 4.59
N ARG A 68 -2.26 5.19 5.23
CA ARG A 68 -2.72 6.46 4.64
C ARG A 68 -1.59 7.35 4.16
N VAL A 69 -0.34 7.00 4.46
CA VAL A 69 0.83 7.71 3.93
C VAL A 69 1.13 7.20 2.53
N VAL A 70 1.15 8.10 1.57
CA VAL A 70 1.43 7.81 0.15
C VAL A 70 2.92 7.86 -0.14
N SER A 71 3.60 8.90 0.33
CA SER A 71 5.04 9.06 0.15
C SER A 71 5.65 9.99 1.19
N ILE A 72 6.95 9.85 1.38
CA ILE A 72 7.76 10.74 2.21
C ILE A 72 8.97 11.16 1.38
N ALA A 73 9.21 12.46 1.28
CA ALA A 73 10.33 12.99 0.53
C ALA A 73 11.11 14.03 1.34
N THR A 74 12.43 14.06 1.15
CA THR A 74 13.27 15.13 1.74
C THR A 74 13.06 16.43 0.98
N GLN A 75 12.76 17.52 1.70
CA GLN A 75 12.62 18.86 1.14
C GLN A 75 13.26 19.89 2.07
N LYS A 76 14.32 20.56 1.64
CA LYS A 76 15.00 21.65 2.37
C LYS A 76 15.25 21.33 3.86
N ARG A 77 15.90 20.20 4.18
CA ARG A 77 16.17 19.69 5.54
C ARG A 77 14.93 19.33 6.38
N LYS A 78 13.78 19.25 5.75
CA LYS A 78 12.52 18.76 6.33
C LYS A 78 12.09 17.51 5.58
N ILE A 79 11.11 16.82 6.10
CA ILE A 79 10.38 15.80 5.36
C ILE A 79 9.04 16.35 4.90
N CYS A 80 8.70 16.07 3.64
CA CYS A 80 7.35 16.26 3.11
C CYS A 80 6.62 14.93 3.18
N VAL A 81 5.59 14.85 3.99
CA VAL A 81 4.72 13.67 4.11
C VAL A 81 3.48 13.91 3.26
N LYS A 82 3.31 13.11 2.22
CA LYS A 82 2.08 13.06 1.41
C LYS A 82 1.17 11.97 1.95
N SER A 83 -0.02 12.33 2.33
CA SER A 83 -1.06 11.40 2.79
C SER A 83 -2.33 11.56 1.97
N LEU A 84 -3.30 10.67 2.18
CA LEU A 84 -4.64 10.80 1.56
C LEU A 84 -5.38 12.08 1.97
N LYS A 85 -4.95 12.75 3.06
CA LYS A 85 -5.54 14.01 3.54
C LYS A 85 -4.85 15.26 2.99
N GLY A 86 -3.69 15.12 2.34
CA GLY A 86 -2.88 16.22 1.83
C GLY A 86 -1.41 16.09 2.18
N GLU A 87 -0.68 17.18 2.02
CA GLU A 87 0.76 17.24 2.23
C GLU A 87 1.08 18.11 3.45
N ILE A 88 2.10 17.70 4.22
CA ILE A 88 2.60 18.46 5.36
C ILE A 88 4.14 18.42 5.38
N LEU A 89 4.75 19.56 5.72
CA LEU A 89 6.20 19.69 5.92
C LEU A 89 6.52 19.61 7.40
N LEU A 90 7.33 18.63 7.79
CA LEU A 90 7.70 18.38 9.19
C LEU A 90 9.20 18.53 9.39
N ALA A 91 9.58 19.07 10.54
CA ALA A 91 10.98 19.19 10.96
C ALA A 91 11.45 17.83 11.50
N ASP A 92 11.86 16.92 10.61
CA ASP A 92 12.36 15.59 10.97
C ASP A 92 13.40 15.10 9.97
N SER A 93 14.10 14.03 10.35
CA SER A 93 15.14 13.40 9.52
C SER A 93 14.58 12.20 8.79
N TYR A 94 14.60 12.25 7.47
CA TYR A 94 14.20 11.16 6.58
C TYR A 94 14.84 9.81 6.95
N SER A 95 16.15 9.79 7.24
CA SER A 95 16.90 8.57 7.50
C SER A 95 16.45 7.79 8.75
N LYS A 96 15.82 8.45 9.70
CA LYS A 96 15.31 7.79 10.92
C LYS A 96 14.16 6.83 10.60
N HIS A 97 13.39 7.09 9.57
CA HIS A 97 12.14 6.39 9.30
C HIS A 97 12.23 5.36 8.18
N VAL A 98 13.34 5.34 7.41
CA VAL A 98 13.49 4.45 6.25
C VAL A 98 13.30 2.98 6.63
N ALA A 99 14.11 2.48 7.57
CA ALA A 99 14.10 1.07 7.95
C ALA A 99 12.79 0.61 8.61
N GLU A 100 12.08 1.51 9.27
CA GLU A 100 10.77 1.23 9.85
C GLU A 100 9.69 1.17 8.76
N LEU A 101 9.67 2.15 7.86
CA LEU A 101 8.66 2.23 6.80
C LEU A 101 8.82 1.11 5.75
N GLU A 102 10.04 0.68 5.46
CA GLU A 102 10.30 -0.47 4.59
C GLU A 102 9.60 -1.74 5.10
N LYS A 103 9.52 -1.96 6.43
CA LYS A 103 8.76 -3.08 7.02
C LYS A 103 7.26 -3.01 6.74
N TYR A 104 6.75 -1.83 6.44
CA TYR A 104 5.33 -1.58 6.14
C TYR A 104 5.01 -1.46 4.65
N GLY A 105 5.93 -1.91 3.79
CA GLY A 105 5.70 -1.92 2.35
C GLY A 105 6.01 -0.58 1.66
N PHE A 106 6.90 0.22 2.24
CA PHE A 106 7.49 1.35 1.54
C PHE A 106 8.77 0.93 0.83
N VAL A 107 9.06 1.57 -0.29
CA VAL A 107 10.29 1.38 -1.05
C VAL A 107 10.95 2.72 -1.34
N GLN A 108 12.28 2.76 -1.23
CA GLN A 108 13.04 3.94 -1.56
C GLN A 108 13.28 4.03 -3.08
N SER A 109 12.45 4.79 -3.80
CA SER A 109 12.55 4.95 -5.26
C SER A 109 13.81 5.70 -5.69
N SER A 110 14.21 6.71 -4.93
CA SER A 110 15.41 7.51 -5.16
C SER A 110 15.96 8.06 -3.84
N LYS A 111 17.13 8.73 -3.88
CA LYS A 111 17.72 9.33 -2.67
C LYS A 111 16.74 10.33 -2.03
N GLY A 112 16.34 10.03 -0.80
CA GLY A 112 15.45 10.89 -0.02
C GLY A 112 13.98 10.81 -0.41
N VAL A 113 13.55 9.78 -1.15
CA VAL A 113 12.14 9.56 -1.52
C VAL A 113 11.74 8.12 -1.20
N LEU A 114 10.79 7.97 -0.27
CA LEU A 114 10.09 6.73 0.05
C LEU A 114 8.67 6.79 -0.50
N ILE A 115 8.23 5.73 -1.14
CA ILE A 115 6.86 5.59 -1.62
C ILE A 115 6.24 4.33 -1.05
N ASN A 116 4.98 4.40 -0.70
CA ASN A 116 4.20 3.25 -0.28
C ASN A 116 3.77 2.46 -1.51
N MET A 117 4.24 1.22 -1.62
CA MET A 117 4.01 0.35 -2.77
C MET A 117 2.52 0.07 -3.01
N LYS A 118 1.69 0.16 -1.98
CA LYS A 118 0.21 0.07 -2.09
C LYS A 118 -0.39 1.10 -3.05
N TYR A 119 0.25 2.26 -3.21
CA TYR A 119 -0.23 3.36 -4.04
C TYR A 119 0.39 3.40 -5.43
N ILE A 120 1.24 2.45 -5.78
CA ILE A 120 1.79 2.31 -7.14
C ILE A 120 0.71 1.69 -8.03
N LYS A 121 0.39 2.37 -9.12
CA LYS A 121 -0.53 1.90 -10.16
C LYS A 121 0.18 0.98 -11.16
N CYS A 122 1.35 1.41 -11.63
CA CYS A 122 2.21 0.65 -12.54
C CYS A 122 3.64 1.19 -12.57
N ILE A 123 4.53 0.45 -13.22
CA ILE A 123 5.89 0.88 -13.54
C ILE A 123 5.92 1.28 -15.00
N ASP A 124 6.45 2.46 -15.29
CA ASP A 124 6.85 2.89 -16.62
C ASP A 124 8.36 2.64 -16.75
N GLU A 125 8.72 1.47 -17.30
CA GLU A 125 10.13 1.02 -17.38
C GLU A 125 10.94 1.83 -18.40
N ASP A 126 10.29 2.39 -19.41
CA ASP A 126 10.95 3.20 -20.46
C ASP A 126 11.43 4.54 -19.90
N ASN A 127 10.69 5.11 -18.97
CA ASN A 127 10.97 6.40 -18.36
C ASN A 127 11.55 6.30 -16.94
N ASP A 128 11.82 5.10 -16.44
CA ASP A 128 12.33 4.86 -15.06
C ASP A 128 11.50 5.53 -13.98
N VAL A 129 10.16 5.38 -14.03
CA VAL A 129 9.27 5.98 -13.03
C VAL A 129 8.23 5.00 -12.52
N PHE A 130 7.83 5.17 -11.27
CA PHE A 130 6.56 4.66 -10.75
C PHE A 130 5.45 5.64 -11.10
N VAL A 131 4.35 5.11 -11.61
CA VAL A 131 3.10 5.86 -11.78
C VAL A 131 2.21 5.54 -10.59
N MET A 132 1.88 6.54 -9.81
CA MET A 132 1.02 6.40 -8.64
C MET A 132 -0.47 6.43 -9.04
N TYR A 133 -1.38 5.96 -8.18
CA TYR A 133 -2.82 5.99 -8.46
C TYR A 133 -3.40 7.40 -8.69
N ASN A 134 -2.75 8.44 -8.15
CA ASN A 134 -3.09 9.85 -8.41
C ASN A 134 -2.45 10.39 -9.72
N ASN A 135 -1.86 9.48 -10.54
CA ASN A 135 -1.11 9.76 -11.75
C ASN A 135 0.20 10.57 -11.54
N GLU A 136 0.65 10.75 -10.32
CA GLU A 136 1.98 11.31 -10.04
C GLU A 136 3.05 10.34 -10.56
N ARG A 137 4.09 10.90 -11.19
CA ARG A 137 5.24 10.14 -11.72
C ARG A 137 6.41 10.31 -10.78
N VAL A 138 6.82 9.24 -10.11
CA VAL A 138 7.92 9.26 -9.14
C VAL A 138 9.17 8.60 -9.75
N PRO A 139 10.27 9.33 -9.91
CA PRO A 139 11.49 8.79 -10.52
C PRO A 139 12.09 7.63 -9.73
N ILE A 140 12.59 6.64 -10.47
CA ILE A 140 13.36 5.53 -9.94
C ILE A 140 14.85 5.83 -10.21
N SER A 141 15.67 5.80 -9.16
CA SER A 141 17.10 5.98 -9.28
C SER A 141 17.73 4.83 -10.12
N ARG A 142 18.53 5.14 -11.13
CA ARG A 142 19.19 4.16 -12.01
C ARG A 142 19.92 3.08 -11.20
N ARG A 143 20.64 3.47 -10.16
CA ARG A 143 21.41 2.56 -9.30
C ARG A 143 20.52 1.57 -8.55
N ARG A 144 19.27 1.95 -8.23
CA ARG A 144 18.34 1.14 -7.45
C ARG A 144 17.26 0.47 -8.30
N LYS A 145 17.23 0.73 -9.61
CA LYS A 145 16.13 0.29 -10.50
C LYS A 145 15.84 -1.20 -10.35
N LYS A 146 16.87 -2.04 -10.43
CA LYS A 146 16.71 -3.50 -10.35
C LYS A 146 16.10 -3.93 -9.02
N ASP A 147 16.70 -3.48 -7.91
CA ASP A 147 16.30 -3.89 -6.57
C ASP A 147 14.88 -3.41 -6.25
N VAL A 148 14.55 -2.16 -6.57
CA VAL A 148 13.25 -1.54 -6.30
C VAL A 148 12.12 -2.19 -7.11
N ILE A 149 12.38 -2.56 -8.37
CA ILE A 149 11.39 -3.26 -9.21
C ILE A 149 11.15 -4.69 -8.68
N GLU A 150 12.22 -5.39 -8.27
CA GLU A 150 12.11 -6.73 -7.70
C GLU A 150 11.31 -6.70 -6.38
N GLU A 151 11.60 -5.74 -5.51
CA GLU A 151 10.90 -5.53 -4.25
C GLU A 151 9.40 -5.24 -4.46
N TYR A 152 9.07 -4.39 -5.45
CA TYR A 152 7.69 -4.12 -5.81
C TYR A 152 6.98 -5.36 -6.38
N ARG A 153 7.62 -6.13 -7.23
CA ARG A 153 7.05 -7.38 -7.77
C ARG A 153 6.77 -8.40 -6.67
N LYS A 154 7.70 -8.53 -5.71
CA LYS A 154 7.50 -9.38 -4.52
C LYS A 154 6.32 -8.88 -3.68
N PHE A 155 6.25 -7.59 -3.41
CA PHE A 155 5.13 -6.98 -2.70
C PHE A 155 3.79 -7.28 -3.37
N MET A 156 3.70 -7.16 -4.69
CA MET A 156 2.48 -7.47 -5.45
C MET A 156 2.10 -8.95 -5.36
N PHE A 157 3.08 -9.85 -5.42
CA PHE A 157 2.86 -11.28 -5.29
C PHE A 157 2.32 -11.66 -3.89
N ASP A 158 2.91 -11.10 -2.84
CA ASP A 158 2.54 -11.40 -1.45
C ASP A 158 1.16 -10.83 -1.06
N ASN A 159 0.74 -9.74 -1.70
CA ASN A 159 -0.56 -9.09 -1.40
C ASN A 159 -1.71 -9.52 -2.34
N ASN A 160 -1.44 -10.31 -3.39
CA ASN A 160 -2.46 -10.89 -4.28
C ASN A 160 -2.81 -12.34 -3.92
N ARG A 161 -2.26 -12.89 -2.84
CA ARG A 161 -2.62 -14.17 -2.24
C ARG A 161 -3.62 -14.00 -1.11
#